data_09c511b68c5d7bdbb61fc39453819042
#
_entry.id   09c511b68c5d7bdbb61fc39453819042
#
_cell.length_a   1.000
_cell.length_b   1.000
_cell.length_c   1.000
_cell.angle_alpha   90.00
_cell.angle_beta   90.00
_cell.angle_gamma   90.00
#
_symmetry.space_group_name_H-M   'P 1'
#
loop_
_entity.id
_entity.type
_entity.pdbx_description
1 polymer ?
#
loop_
_entity_poly.entity_id
_entity_poly.type
_entity_poly.pdbx_seq_one_letter_code
_entity_poly.pdbx_strand_id
1 'polypeptide(L)'
;MSVVAPPTPALAVQSATIVVFNALDAANRPVARAAVTVGVTPWDDCCMGELYGRIDRTYRSDRFPTEGAMQVCAHPTAAQIVIGLVRCYPTLDEGGRAPSPQDETQAALALYSDALIVWETLQNEPWWSEAVLVESQGFLSLGGCAAVETTAYVELV
;
A
#
# COMPACT_ATOMS: atom_id res chain seq x y z
N MET A 1 18.66 18.96 19.41
CA MET A 1 17.63 18.67 18.40
C MET A 1 18.27 17.89 17.27
N SER A 2 17.94 16.63 17.13
CA SER A 2 18.34 15.88 15.94
C SER A 2 17.53 16.42 14.76
N VAL A 3 18.20 17.08 13.83
CA VAL A 3 17.59 17.41 12.54
C VAL A 3 17.40 16.10 11.81
N VAL A 4 16.19 15.59 11.83
CA VAL A 4 15.82 14.44 10.97
C VAL A 4 15.90 14.95 9.54
N ALA A 5 16.81 14.41 8.76
CA ALA A 5 16.90 14.74 7.35
C ALA A 5 15.53 14.44 6.68
N PRO A 6 15.09 15.26 5.75
CA PRO A 6 13.85 15.00 5.03
C PRO A 6 13.94 13.62 4.35
N PRO A 7 12.85 12.87 4.35
CA PRO A 7 12.86 11.54 3.78
C PRO A 7 13.12 11.57 2.28
N THR A 8 13.93 10.64 1.81
CA THR A 8 14.02 10.36 0.38
C THR A 8 12.79 9.57 -0.06
N PRO A 9 12.39 9.61 -1.33
CA PRO A 9 11.30 8.77 -1.84
C PRO A 9 11.49 7.28 -1.52
N ALA A 10 12.72 6.79 -1.65
CA ALA A 10 13.05 5.40 -1.33
C ALA A 10 12.82 5.07 0.14
N LEU A 11 13.27 5.95 1.04
CA LEU A 11 13.07 5.77 2.48
C LEU A 11 11.58 5.86 2.84
N ALA A 12 10.82 6.74 2.17
CA ALA A 12 9.39 6.89 2.37
C ALA A 12 8.64 5.58 2.08
N VAL A 13 8.82 5.02 0.91
CA VAL A 13 8.13 3.78 0.52
C VAL A 13 8.58 2.59 1.34
N GLN A 14 9.87 2.51 1.68
CA GLN A 14 10.40 1.45 2.53
C GLN A 14 9.80 1.51 3.94
N SER A 15 9.80 2.68 4.57
CA SER A 15 9.24 2.88 5.91
C SER A 15 7.73 2.60 5.93
N ALA A 16 6.99 3.08 4.94
CA ALA A 16 5.56 2.80 4.81
C ALA A 16 5.29 1.29 4.70
N THR A 17 6.06 0.59 3.91
CA THR A 17 5.92 -0.87 3.75
C THR A 17 6.20 -1.60 5.08
N ILE A 18 7.24 -1.21 5.80
CA ILE A 18 7.62 -1.83 7.08
C ILE A 18 6.55 -1.59 8.15
N VAL A 19 6.04 -0.38 8.30
CA VAL A 19 5.03 -0.09 9.34
C VAL A 19 3.72 -0.79 9.06
N VAL A 20 3.32 -0.92 7.81
CA VAL A 20 2.13 -1.69 7.42
C VAL A 20 2.35 -3.19 7.67
N PHE A 21 3.51 -3.72 7.32
CA PHE A 21 3.86 -5.11 7.60
C PHE A 21 3.73 -5.42 9.11
N ASN A 22 4.30 -4.57 9.95
CA ASN A 22 4.24 -4.73 11.40
C ASN A 22 2.80 -4.58 11.95
N ALA A 23 2.02 -3.66 11.42
CA ALA A 23 0.63 -3.45 11.83
C ALA A 23 -0.27 -4.66 11.49
N LEU A 24 -0.07 -5.25 10.32
CA LEU A 24 -0.79 -6.47 9.93
C LEU A 24 -0.41 -7.65 10.83
N ASP A 25 0.87 -7.81 11.15
CA ASP A 25 1.34 -8.85 12.08
C ASP A 25 0.73 -8.66 13.47
N ALA A 26 0.74 -7.45 14.00
CA ALA A 26 0.14 -7.11 15.30
C ALA A 26 -1.38 -7.36 15.36
N ALA A 27 -2.06 -7.27 14.22
CA ALA A 27 -3.49 -7.55 14.10
C ALA A 27 -3.80 -9.04 13.84
N ASN A 28 -2.83 -9.93 13.93
CA ASN A 28 -2.93 -11.35 13.57
C ASN A 28 -3.35 -11.58 12.11
N ARG A 29 -2.92 -10.68 11.24
CA ARG A 29 -3.13 -10.76 9.79
C ARG A 29 -1.80 -10.72 9.03
N PRO A 30 -0.81 -11.54 9.42
CA PRO A 30 0.53 -11.47 8.85
C PRO A 30 0.52 -11.74 7.35
N VAL A 31 1.55 -11.25 6.68
CA VAL A 31 1.88 -11.61 5.30
C VAL A 31 3.22 -12.34 5.28
N ALA A 32 3.35 -13.31 4.39
CA ALA A 32 4.57 -14.11 4.29
C ALA A 32 5.70 -13.36 3.57
N ARG A 33 5.36 -12.39 2.73
CA ARG A 33 6.32 -11.65 1.93
C ARG A 33 5.99 -10.16 1.93
N ALA A 34 7.03 -9.34 2.08
CA ALA A 34 6.95 -7.91 1.91
C ALA A 34 8.16 -7.42 1.10
N ALA A 35 7.93 -6.56 0.12
CA ALA A 35 8.98 -6.01 -0.72
C ALA A 35 8.66 -4.59 -1.20
N VAL A 36 9.71 -3.82 -1.46
CA VAL A 36 9.60 -2.60 -2.28
C VAL A 36 9.87 -2.98 -3.72
N THR A 37 9.00 -2.58 -4.62
CA THR A 37 9.03 -2.99 -6.03
C THR A 37 8.99 -1.79 -6.95
N VAL A 38 9.26 -2.02 -8.22
CA VAL A 38 9.05 -1.07 -9.30
C VAL A 38 7.91 -1.60 -10.19
N GLY A 39 6.84 -0.84 -10.29
CA GLY A 39 5.67 -1.26 -11.06
C GLY A 39 4.85 -2.36 -10.38
N VAL A 40 4.16 -3.14 -11.17
CA VAL A 40 3.27 -4.21 -10.68
C VAL A 40 4.08 -5.44 -10.30
N THR A 41 3.80 -5.97 -9.11
CA THR A 41 4.41 -7.22 -8.63
C THR A 41 3.62 -8.42 -9.17
N PRO A 42 4.29 -9.46 -9.67
CA PRO A 42 3.63 -10.72 -9.98
C PRO A 42 3.05 -11.38 -8.73
N TRP A 43 1.82 -11.87 -8.82
CA TRP A 43 1.14 -12.54 -7.72
C TRP A 43 1.20 -14.04 -7.94
N ASP A 44 2.21 -14.71 -7.41
CA ASP A 44 2.35 -16.15 -7.61
C ASP A 44 1.88 -16.99 -6.41
N ASP A 45 1.99 -16.49 -5.19
CA ASP A 45 1.56 -17.19 -3.97
C ASP A 45 0.81 -16.24 -3.02
N CYS A 46 -0.32 -15.72 -3.47
CA CYS A 46 -1.10 -14.77 -2.70
C CYS A 46 -1.75 -15.35 -1.44
N CYS A 47 -1.93 -16.68 -1.37
CA CYS A 47 -2.59 -17.31 -0.22
C CYS A 47 -1.77 -17.23 1.07
N MET A 48 -0.46 -17.06 0.97
CA MET A 48 0.41 -16.80 2.11
C MET A 48 0.43 -15.31 2.51
N GLY A 49 -0.19 -14.47 1.73
CA GLY A 49 -0.19 -13.02 1.89
C GLY A 49 1.06 -12.35 1.34
N GLU A 50 0.88 -11.30 0.57
CA GLU A 50 1.94 -10.52 -0.04
C GLU A 50 1.69 -9.04 0.15
N LEU A 51 2.73 -8.32 0.57
CA LEU A 51 2.71 -6.88 0.72
C LEU A 51 3.79 -6.28 -0.17
N TYR A 52 3.45 -5.25 -0.93
CA TYR A 52 4.44 -4.51 -1.70
C TYR A 52 4.23 -3.01 -1.55
N GLY A 53 5.35 -2.29 -1.57
CA GLY A 53 5.35 -0.84 -1.67
C GLY A 53 6.03 -0.41 -2.95
N ARG A 54 5.48 0.57 -3.67
CA ARG A 54 6.11 1.15 -4.84
C ARG A 54 5.94 2.65 -4.85
N ILE A 55 6.88 3.33 -5.50
CA ILE A 55 6.74 4.73 -5.86
C ILE A 55 6.01 4.77 -7.19
N ASP A 56 4.88 5.45 -7.24
CA ASP A 56 4.14 5.65 -8.47
C ASP A 56 4.74 6.81 -9.27
N ARG A 57 5.00 7.90 -8.59
CA ARG A 57 5.73 9.05 -9.14
C ARG A 57 6.32 9.93 -8.05
N THR A 58 7.32 10.71 -8.42
CA THR A 58 7.82 11.83 -7.62
C THR A 58 7.53 13.12 -8.37
N TYR A 59 7.29 14.19 -7.66
CA TYR A 59 6.94 15.48 -8.27
C TYR A 59 7.29 16.64 -7.36
N ARG A 60 7.27 17.83 -7.92
CA ARG A 60 7.40 19.06 -7.14
C ARG A 60 6.03 19.53 -6.71
N SER A 61 5.90 19.86 -5.45
CA SER A 61 4.70 20.46 -4.88
C SER A 61 5.06 21.75 -4.17
N ASP A 62 4.40 22.82 -4.55
CA ASP A 62 4.49 24.13 -3.84
C ASP A 62 3.39 24.24 -2.78
N ARG A 63 2.34 23.48 -2.94
CA ARG A 63 1.24 23.33 -1.97
C ARG A 63 0.86 21.85 -1.92
N PHE A 64 1.49 21.13 -1.03
CA PHE A 64 1.25 19.68 -0.89
C PHE A 64 -0.24 19.37 -0.63
N PRO A 65 -0.82 18.37 -1.28
CA PRO A 65 -0.21 17.42 -2.22
C PRO A 65 -0.29 17.82 -3.71
N THR A 66 -0.69 19.03 -4.02
CA THR A 66 -0.90 19.50 -5.39
C THR A 66 0.42 19.59 -6.15
N GLU A 67 0.44 19.10 -7.39
CA GLU A 67 1.59 19.26 -8.28
C GLU A 67 1.80 20.73 -8.63
N GLY A 68 3.03 21.19 -8.42
CA GLY A 68 3.42 22.57 -8.73
C GLY A 68 3.83 22.80 -10.17
N ALA A 69 4.10 24.05 -10.51
CA ALA A 69 4.61 24.41 -11.81
C ALA A 69 5.98 23.79 -12.07
N MET A 70 6.21 23.39 -13.33
CA MET A 70 7.47 22.80 -13.75
C MET A 70 8.60 23.82 -13.61
N GLN A 71 9.58 23.50 -12.75
CA GLN A 71 10.82 24.28 -12.65
C GLN A 71 11.99 23.41 -13.06
N VAL A 72 12.84 23.96 -13.92
CA VAL A 72 14.06 23.29 -14.36
C VAL A 72 15.03 23.14 -13.20
N CYS A 73 15.61 21.93 -13.03
CA CYS A 73 16.60 21.61 -12.00
C CYS A 73 16.11 21.63 -10.53
N ALA A 74 14.81 21.56 -10.28
CA ALA A 74 14.28 21.42 -8.93
C ALA A 74 14.21 19.95 -8.49
N HIS A 75 14.60 19.68 -7.25
CA HIS A 75 14.40 18.35 -6.64
C HIS A 75 12.91 18.10 -6.42
N PRO A 76 12.45 16.83 -6.51
CA PRO A 76 11.08 16.51 -6.12
C PRO A 76 10.89 16.77 -4.62
N THR A 77 9.73 17.33 -4.27
CA THR A 77 9.35 17.63 -2.88
C THR A 77 8.18 16.81 -2.39
N ALA A 78 7.64 15.95 -3.24
CA ALA A 78 6.57 15.03 -2.90
C ALA A 78 6.70 13.72 -3.69
N ALA A 79 6.14 12.66 -3.14
CA ALA A 79 6.03 11.38 -3.79
C ALA A 79 4.63 10.82 -3.65
N GLN A 80 4.15 10.20 -4.69
CA GLN A 80 2.96 9.34 -4.65
C GLN A 80 3.44 7.91 -4.49
N ILE A 81 3.03 7.27 -3.40
CA ILE A 81 3.35 5.88 -3.12
C ILE A 81 2.09 5.03 -3.15
N VAL A 82 2.27 3.76 -3.43
CA VAL A 82 1.21 2.75 -3.38
C VAL A 82 1.67 1.62 -2.50
N ILE A 83 0.83 1.27 -1.53
CA ILE A 83 1.01 0.07 -0.71
C ILE A 83 -0.05 -0.94 -1.14
N GLY A 84 0.39 -2.06 -1.68
CA GLY A 84 -0.47 -3.14 -2.16
C GLY A 84 -0.44 -4.33 -1.21
N LEU A 85 -1.61 -4.83 -0.88
CA LEU A 85 -1.80 -6.03 -0.07
C LEU A 85 -2.58 -7.05 -0.88
N VAL A 86 -2.01 -8.25 -1.01
CA VAL A 86 -2.60 -9.34 -1.79
C VAL A 86 -2.92 -10.50 -0.88
N ARG A 87 -4.13 -11.05 -1.04
CA ARG A 87 -4.64 -12.17 -0.27
C ARG A 87 -5.24 -13.22 -1.18
N CYS A 88 -5.37 -14.43 -0.66
CA CYS A 88 -6.14 -15.49 -1.30
C CYS A 88 -7.62 -15.08 -1.43
N TYR A 89 -8.21 -15.40 -2.57
CA TYR A 89 -9.63 -15.16 -2.83
C TYR A 89 -10.26 -16.39 -3.47
N PRO A 90 -11.48 -16.79 -3.05
CA PRO A 90 -12.14 -17.94 -3.60
C PRO A 90 -12.36 -17.82 -5.11
N THR A 91 -12.11 -18.89 -5.82
CA THR A 91 -12.31 -18.99 -7.28
C THR A 91 -13.12 -20.23 -7.62
N LEU A 92 -13.38 -20.43 -8.89
CA LEU A 92 -14.05 -21.64 -9.36
C LEU A 92 -13.29 -22.90 -8.93
N ASP A 93 -14.02 -23.93 -8.52
CA ASP A 93 -13.43 -25.23 -8.24
C ASP A 93 -13.01 -25.97 -9.53
N GLU A 94 -12.41 -27.14 -9.40
CA GLU A 94 -11.99 -27.96 -10.56
C GLU A 94 -13.14 -28.34 -11.48
N GLY A 95 -14.36 -28.39 -10.95
CA GLY A 95 -15.58 -28.65 -11.72
C GLY A 95 -16.24 -27.42 -12.34
N GLY A 96 -15.61 -26.24 -12.19
CA GLY A 96 -16.13 -24.97 -12.71
C GLY A 96 -17.28 -24.40 -11.87
N ARG A 97 -17.47 -24.84 -10.64
CA ARG A 97 -18.49 -24.31 -9.73
C ARG A 97 -18.00 -23.06 -9.04
N ALA A 98 -18.88 -22.09 -8.93
CA ALA A 98 -18.63 -20.88 -8.14
C ALA A 98 -18.44 -21.21 -6.65
N PRO A 99 -17.59 -20.45 -5.93
CA PRO A 99 -17.52 -20.54 -4.48
C PRO A 99 -18.87 -20.22 -3.84
N SER A 100 -19.07 -20.65 -2.60
CA SER A 100 -20.28 -20.30 -1.87
C SER A 100 -20.35 -18.79 -1.62
N PRO A 101 -21.55 -18.19 -1.60
CA PRO A 101 -21.67 -16.78 -1.22
C PRO A 101 -21.09 -16.45 0.14
N GLN A 102 -21.12 -17.41 1.07
CA GLN A 102 -20.55 -17.25 2.40
C GLN A 102 -19.01 -17.15 2.33
N ASP A 103 -18.35 -18.00 1.56
CA ASP A 103 -16.88 -17.99 1.44
C ASP A 103 -16.40 -16.73 0.74
N GLU A 104 -17.10 -16.29 -0.31
CA GLU A 104 -16.79 -15.02 -0.99
C GLU A 104 -16.97 -13.84 -0.03
N THR A 105 -18.04 -13.79 0.72
CA THR A 105 -18.33 -12.72 1.68
C THR A 105 -17.27 -12.67 2.77
N GLN A 106 -16.89 -13.80 3.34
CA GLN A 106 -15.85 -13.86 4.37
C GLN A 106 -14.50 -13.35 3.86
N ALA A 107 -14.11 -13.76 2.67
CA ALA A 107 -12.85 -13.32 2.06
C ALA A 107 -12.87 -11.83 1.75
N ALA A 108 -13.97 -11.31 1.22
CA ALA A 108 -14.11 -9.88 0.92
C ALA A 108 -14.07 -9.04 2.20
N LEU A 109 -14.82 -9.42 3.23
CA LEU A 109 -14.83 -8.69 4.51
C LEU A 109 -13.47 -8.72 5.21
N ALA A 110 -12.74 -9.82 5.11
CA ALA A 110 -11.39 -9.92 5.63
C ALA A 110 -10.43 -8.94 4.90
N LEU A 111 -10.53 -8.84 3.58
CA LEU A 111 -9.73 -7.89 2.81
C LEU A 111 -10.10 -6.44 3.12
N TYR A 112 -11.39 -6.13 3.27
CA TYR A 112 -11.82 -4.79 3.66
C TYR A 112 -11.34 -4.40 5.06
N SER A 113 -11.29 -5.35 5.99
CA SER A 113 -10.72 -5.14 7.33
C SER A 113 -9.20 -4.91 7.26
N ASP A 114 -8.51 -5.68 6.45
CA ASP A 114 -7.08 -5.47 6.19
C ASP A 114 -6.83 -4.09 5.56
N ALA A 115 -7.67 -3.68 4.62
CA ALA A 115 -7.58 -2.37 3.98
C ALA A 115 -7.69 -1.22 4.98
N LEU A 116 -8.57 -1.35 5.98
CA LEU A 116 -8.70 -0.35 7.04
C LEU A 116 -7.42 -0.28 7.90
N ILE A 117 -6.80 -1.41 8.21
CA ILE A 117 -5.53 -1.44 8.93
C ILE A 117 -4.45 -0.68 8.15
N VAL A 118 -4.35 -0.92 6.85
CA VAL A 118 -3.39 -0.21 5.98
C VAL A 118 -3.66 1.30 5.98
N TRP A 119 -4.91 1.70 5.79
CA TRP A 119 -5.31 3.10 5.78
C TRP A 119 -4.94 3.80 7.08
N GLU A 120 -5.36 3.26 8.22
CA GLU A 120 -5.12 3.85 9.55
C GLU A 120 -3.63 3.89 9.88
N THR A 121 -2.88 2.87 9.53
CA THR A 121 -1.44 2.82 9.77
C THR A 121 -0.72 3.92 9.00
N LEU A 122 -1.03 4.10 7.72
CA LEU A 122 -0.41 5.15 6.91
C LEU A 122 -0.81 6.55 7.36
N GLN A 123 -2.04 6.73 7.83
CA GLN A 123 -2.56 8.04 8.21
C GLN A 123 -2.16 8.45 9.64
N ASN A 124 -2.10 7.52 10.57
CA ASN A 124 -2.04 7.82 12.01
C ASN A 124 -0.74 7.39 12.68
N GLU A 125 -0.05 6.41 12.16
CA GLU A 125 1.23 5.97 12.75
C GLU A 125 2.31 7.04 12.54
N PRO A 126 3.08 7.36 13.59
CA PRO A 126 4.13 8.37 13.51
C PRO A 126 5.41 7.84 12.84
N TRP A 127 5.29 7.15 11.71
CA TRP A 127 6.43 6.70 10.93
C TRP A 127 7.07 7.86 10.17
N TRP A 128 6.27 8.86 9.93
CA TRP A 128 6.65 10.11 9.32
C TRP A 128 5.68 11.18 9.77
N SER A 129 6.12 12.15 10.50
CA SER A 129 5.26 13.20 11.02
C SER A 129 4.57 13.98 9.91
N GLU A 130 3.29 14.24 10.07
CA GLU A 130 2.49 15.28 9.44
C GLU A 130 2.43 15.35 7.91
N ALA A 131 3.25 14.61 7.19
CA ALA A 131 3.47 14.79 5.76
C ALA A 131 2.92 13.66 4.90
N VAL A 132 1.92 12.94 5.40
CA VAL A 132 1.27 11.85 4.65
C VAL A 132 -0.21 12.11 4.52
N LEU A 133 -0.69 12.03 3.29
CA LEU A 133 -2.11 12.09 2.96
C LEU A 133 -2.51 10.81 2.23
N VAL A 134 -3.31 9.98 2.88
CA VAL A 134 -3.91 8.82 2.22
C VAL A 134 -5.07 9.29 1.36
N GLU A 135 -5.06 8.96 0.08
CA GLU A 135 -6.04 9.46 -0.89
C GLU A 135 -7.15 8.46 -1.15
N SER A 136 -6.80 7.22 -1.47
CA SER A 136 -7.77 6.24 -1.96
C SER A 136 -7.28 4.80 -1.81
N GLN A 137 -8.23 3.89 -1.88
CA GLN A 137 -7.97 2.46 -1.98
C GLN A 137 -8.74 1.89 -3.16
N GLY A 138 -8.03 1.17 -4.01
CA GLY A 138 -8.61 0.42 -5.11
C GLY A 138 -8.58 -1.08 -4.80
N PHE A 139 -9.66 -1.77 -5.14
CA PHE A 139 -9.81 -3.20 -4.91
C PHE A 139 -9.92 -3.93 -6.25
N LEU A 140 -9.23 -5.04 -6.36
CA LEU A 140 -9.29 -5.87 -7.57
C LEU A 140 -9.13 -7.34 -7.22
N SER A 141 -9.62 -8.20 -8.09
CA SER A 141 -9.40 -9.64 -8.00
C SER A 141 -8.96 -10.20 -9.35
N LEU A 142 -8.06 -11.15 -9.31
CA LEU A 142 -7.58 -11.85 -10.50
C LEU A 142 -7.25 -13.30 -10.12
N GLY A 143 -7.99 -14.24 -10.73
CA GLY A 143 -7.83 -15.66 -10.40
C GLY A 143 -8.14 -15.90 -8.91
N GLY A 144 -7.28 -16.65 -8.24
CA GLY A 144 -7.39 -16.96 -6.81
C GLY A 144 -6.84 -15.88 -5.87
N CYS A 145 -6.60 -14.68 -6.35
CA CYS A 145 -6.03 -13.58 -5.58
C CYS A 145 -6.95 -12.37 -5.59
N ALA A 146 -6.98 -11.65 -4.48
CA ALA A 146 -7.57 -10.31 -4.39
C ALA A 146 -6.57 -9.35 -3.75
N ALA A 147 -6.62 -8.12 -4.17
CA ALA A 147 -5.71 -7.09 -3.67
C ALA A 147 -6.44 -5.80 -3.33
N VAL A 148 -5.86 -5.06 -2.39
CA VAL A 148 -6.13 -3.65 -2.18
C VAL A 148 -4.86 -2.86 -2.41
N GLU A 149 -4.94 -1.83 -3.23
CA GLU A 149 -3.88 -0.85 -3.40
C GLU A 149 -4.27 0.46 -2.73
N THR A 150 -3.48 0.89 -1.76
CA THR A 150 -3.66 2.15 -1.05
C THR A 150 -2.70 3.18 -1.61
N THR A 151 -3.25 4.27 -2.13
CA THR A 151 -2.47 5.39 -2.65
C THR A 151 -2.33 6.47 -1.58
N ALA A 152 -1.12 6.91 -1.35
CA ALA A 152 -0.81 7.98 -0.42
C ALA A 152 0.21 8.95 -1.02
N TYR A 153 0.10 10.20 -0.60
CA TYR A 153 1.09 11.24 -0.91
C TYR A 153 1.96 11.48 0.30
N VAL A 154 3.24 11.64 0.04
CA VAL A 154 4.25 11.91 1.07
C VAL A 154 5.01 13.18 0.74
N GLU A 155 5.06 14.11 1.66
CA GLU A 155 5.90 15.29 1.56
C GLU A 155 7.36 14.92 1.92
N LEU A 156 8.31 15.37 1.09
CA LEU A 156 9.71 15.01 1.20
C LEU A 156 10.59 16.14 1.80
N VAL A 157 9.97 17.20 2.16
CA VAL A 157 10.68 18.41 2.67
C VAL A 157 10.22 18.73 4.07
#